data_d055b3935d9dffe11db15e6c9949731d
#
_entry.id   d055b3935d9dffe11db15e6c9949731d
#
_cell.length_a   1.000
_cell.length_b   1.000
_cell.length_c   1.000
_cell.angle_alpha   90.00
_cell.angle_beta   90.00
_cell.angle_gamma   90.00
#
_symmetry.space_group_name_H-M   'P 1'
#
loop_
_entity.id
_entity.type
_entity.pdbx_description
1 polymer ?
#
loop_
_entity_poly.entity_id
_entity_poly.type
_entity_poly.pdbx_seq_one_letter_code
_entity_poly.pdbx_strand_id
1 'polypeptide(L)'
;DVRYRVPNVNQCKECHAAEDKITPIGPKARNLNKEFEFNDGEFNQLTYWMNRQIIDDYPMELVSPVDWTDESQNINDRVRSYLDVNCGHCHSPTGNANSTGLYLHLDETRDIHLGLYKKPVATGRGSGGLKYSIVPGKPDESILLHRMISLDPGVMMPESGRALSH
;
A
#
# COMPACT_ATOMS: atom_id res chain seq x y z
N ASP A 1 10.87 5.87 -25.02
CA ASP A 1 9.42 6.12 -25.05
C ASP A 1 8.72 5.09 -24.19
N VAL A 2 8.01 5.55 -23.17
CA VAL A 2 7.17 4.69 -22.33
C VAL A 2 5.74 4.80 -22.82
N ARG A 3 5.11 3.67 -23.21
CA ARG A 3 3.68 3.64 -23.53
C ARG A 3 2.90 3.46 -22.24
N TYR A 4 2.37 4.55 -21.71
CA TYR A 4 1.51 4.52 -20.54
C TYR A 4 0.03 4.38 -20.96
N ARG A 5 -0.64 3.35 -20.42
CA ARG A 5 -2.08 3.19 -20.61
C ARG A 5 -2.82 4.00 -19.55
N VAL A 6 -3.52 5.04 -19.99
CA VAL A 6 -4.39 5.82 -19.10
C VAL A 6 -5.59 4.96 -18.70
N PRO A 7 -5.83 4.74 -17.39
CA PRO A 7 -7.00 3.99 -16.91
C PRO A 7 -8.31 4.69 -17.29
N ASN A 8 -9.35 3.92 -17.54
CA ASN A 8 -10.70 4.47 -17.67
C ASN A 8 -11.31 4.73 -16.26
N VAL A 9 -12.47 5.41 -16.21
CA VAL A 9 -13.12 5.83 -14.95
C VAL A 9 -13.39 4.64 -14.01
N ASN A 10 -13.77 3.48 -14.54
CA ASN A 10 -14.03 2.31 -13.71
C ASN A 10 -12.73 1.76 -13.11
N GLN A 11 -11.66 1.73 -13.88
CA GLN A 11 -10.33 1.35 -13.39
C GLN A 11 -9.78 2.35 -12.36
N CYS A 12 -10.07 3.66 -12.53
CA CYS A 12 -9.74 4.64 -11.50
C CYS A 12 -10.45 4.34 -10.18
N LYS A 13 -11.73 3.95 -10.23
CA LYS A 13 -12.51 3.58 -9.05
C LYS A 13 -11.98 2.35 -8.33
N GLU A 14 -11.35 1.41 -9.02
CA GLU A 14 -10.75 0.22 -8.39
C GLU A 14 -9.75 0.59 -7.28
N CYS A 15 -9.01 1.67 -7.45
CA CYS A 15 -8.03 2.15 -6.47
C CYS A 15 -8.52 3.36 -5.67
N HIS A 16 -9.29 4.26 -6.31
CA HIS A 16 -9.69 5.55 -5.76
C HIS A 16 -11.09 5.58 -5.15
N ALA A 17 -11.76 4.44 -4.95
CA ALA A 17 -13.03 4.41 -4.25
C ALA A 17 -12.86 3.97 -2.79
N ALA A 18 -13.42 4.77 -1.89
CA ALA A 18 -13.63 4.43 -0.50
C ALA A 18 -15.08 4.76 -0.14
N GLU A 19 -15.82 3.83 0.43
CA GLU A 19 -17.23 4.00 0.79
C GLU A 19 -18.09 4.57 -0.36
N ASP A 20 -17.92 4.00 -1.57
CA ASP A 20 -18.60 4.41 -2.82
C ASP A 20 -18.30 5.83 -3.32
N LYS A 21 -17.34 6.53 -2.71
CA LYS A 21 -16.89 7.86 -3.13
C LYS A 21 -15.51 7.78 -3.78
N ILE A 22 -15.30 8.58 -4.83
CA ILE A 22 -13.96 8.76 -5.38
C ILE A 22 -13.14 9.57 -4.37
N THR A 23 -12.08 8.97 -3.87
CA THR A 23 -11.19 9.57 -2.87
C THR A 23 -9.76 9.57 -3.44
N PRO A 24 -9.06 10.72 -3.42
CA PRO A 24 -7.64 10.75 -3.74
C PRO A 24 -6.88 9.81 -2.81
N ILE A 25 -6.00 8.96 -3.35
CA ILE A 25 -5.10 8.16 -2.53
C ILE A 25 -4.13 9.09 -1.80
N GLY A 26 -3.61 10.08 -2.50
CA GLY A 26 -2.81 11.19 -2.00
C GLY A 26 -1.69 10.84 -1.02
N PRO A 27 -0.81 11.78 -0.71
CA PRO A 27 0.12 11.60 0.38
C PRO A 27 -0.65 11.65 1.72
N LYS A 28 -0.48 10.61 2.54
CA LYS A 28 -0.96 10.64 3.92
C LYS A 28 -0.02 11.51 4.75
N ALA A 29 -0.56 12.26 5.74
CA ALA A 29 0.26 13.11 6.62
C ALA A 29 1.44 12.36 7.24
N ARG A 30 1.23 11.10 7.68
CA ARG A 30 2.30 10.26 8.26
C ARG A 30 3.46 10.00 7.29
N ASN A 31 3.22 9.97 5.98
CA ASN A 31 4.27 9.74 4.97
C ASN A 31 5.06 11.02 4.67
N LEU A 32 4.52 12.18 5.04
CA LEU A 32 5.12 13.49 4.88
C LEU A 32 5.77 14.00 6.17
N ASN A 33 5.53 13.34 7.30
CA ASN A 33 6.12 13.69 8.59
C ASN A 33 7.57 13.19 8.68
N LYS A 34 8.42 13.80 7.91
CA LYS A 34 9.86 13.50 7.82
C LYS A 34 10.67 14.75 7.43
N GLU A 35 11.96 14.70 7.70
CA GLU A 35 12.87 15.74 7.23
C GLU A 35 12.93 15.72 5.70
N PHE A 36 12.93 16.91 5.13
CA PHE A 36 13.03 17.15 3.70
C PHE A 36 13.92 18.37 3.42
N GLU A 37 14.79 18.25 2.44
CA GLU A 37 15.68 19.33 2.04
C GLU A 37 14.94 20.31 1.11
N PHE A 38 14.70 21.52 1.59
CA PHE A 38 14.17 22.63 0.82
C PHE A 38 15.31 23.57 0.40
N ASN A 39 15.03 24.54 -0.47
CA ASN A 39 16.04 25.50 -0.93
C ASN A 39 16.66 26.34 0.20
N ASP A 40 15.98 26.46 1.33
CA ASP A 40 16.36 27.28 2.49
C ASP A 40 16.76 26.44 3.72
N GLY A 41 16.94 25.13 3.57
CA GLY A 41 17.41 24.23 4.61
C GLY A 41 16.60 22.96 4.74
N GLU A 42 17.01 22.10 5.68
CA GLU A 42 16.35 20.86 6.02
C GLU A 42 15.34 21.11 7.16
N PHE A 43 14.10 20.73 6.92
CA PHE A 43 12.98 20.91 7.86
C PHE A 43 12.01 19.74 7.79
N ASN A 44 11.31 19.47 8.89
CA ASN A 44 10.15 18.59 8.83
C ASN A 44 9.11 19.14 7.84
N GLN A 45 8.73 18.34 6.85
CA GLN A 45 7.92 18.78 5.72
C GLN A 45 6.57 19.35 6.13
N LEU A 46 5.89 18.75 7.10
CA LEU A 46 4.58 19.23 7.56
C LEU A 46 4.71 20.55 8.33
N THR A 47 5.70 20.64 9.21
CA THR A 47 6.01 21.87 9.96
C THR A 47 6.36 23.01 9.01
N TYR A 48 7.18 22.72 8.00
CA TYR A 48 7.56 23.70 6.98
C TYR A 48 6.35 24.23 6.21
N TRP A 49 5.45 23.34 5.81
CA TRP A 49 4.23 23.72 5.11
C TRP A 49 3.23 24.49 5.99
N MET A 50 3.10 24.13 7.26
CA MET A 50 2.28 24.85 8.22
C MET A 50 2.81 26.28 8.44
N ASN A 51 4.10 26.44 8.64
CA ASN A 51 4.73 27.75 8.82
C ASN A 51 4.60 28.67 7.59
N ARG A 52 4.41 28.08 6.41
CA ARG A 52 4.18 28.82 5.15
C ARG A 52 2.71 28.93 4.76
N GLN A 53 1.80 28.51 5.64
CA GLN A 53 0.36 28.58 5.41
C GLN A 53 -0.09 27.80 4.15
N ILE A 54 0.65 26.75 3.77
CA ILE A 54 0.27 25.81 2.70
C ILE A 54 -0.78 24.82 3.21
N ILE A 55 -0.66 24.43 4.48
CA ILE A 55 -1.66 23.65 5.24
C ILE A 55 -1.99 24.41 6.53
N ASP A 56 -3.23 24.24 6.99
CA ASP A 56 -3.70 24.93 8.21
C ASP A 56 -3.25 24.20 9.47
N ASP A 57 -3.28 22.85 9.45
CA ASP A 57 -2.98 22.00 10.60
C ASP A 57 -2.63 20.57 10.15
N TYR A 58 -2.02 19.79 11.04
CA TYR A 58 -1.82 18.35 10.89
C TYR A 58 -1.82 17.66 12.27
N PRO A 59 -2.16 16.36 12.37
CA PRO A 59 -2.14 15.65 13.64
C PRO A 59 -0.74 15.68 14.27
N MET A 60 -0.65 16.11 15.54
CA MET A 60 0.64 16.24 16.24
C MET A 60 1.27 14.88 16.59
N GLU A 61 0.45 13.84 16.80
CA GLU A 61 0.89 12.49 17.11
C GLU A 61 0.80 11.59 15.86
N LEU A 62 1.76 11.72 14.98
CA LEU A 62 1.88 10.89 13.78
C LEU A 62 2.97 9.84 13.96
N VAL A 63 2.59 8.58 13.89
CA VAL A 63 3.54 7.48 13.72
C VAL A 63 3.90 7.41 12.23
N SER A 64 5.10 7.87 11.92
CA SER A 64 5.62 7.81 10.55
C SER A 64 6.10 6.41 10.21
N PRO A 65 5.77 5.89 9.00
CA PRO A 65 6.37 4.66 8.53
C PRO A 65 7.88 4.85 8.29
N VAL A 66 8.65 3.80 8.46
CA VAL A 66 10.07 3.83 8.11
C VAL A 66 10.25 3.91 6.59
N ASP A 67 11.38 4.40 6.13
CA ASP A 67 11.73 4.31 4.72
C ASP A 67 11.98 2.82 4.38
N TRP A 68 11.13 2.28 3.51
CA TRP A 68 11.23 0.86 3.12
C TRP A 68 12.52 0.55 2.33
N THR A 69 13.20 1.57 1.79
CA THR A 69 14.49 1.43 1.08
C THR A 69 15.69 1.47 2.03
N ASP A 70 15.53 1.96 3.26
CA ASP A 70 16.59 2.02 4.25
C ASP A 70 16.88 0.65 4.86
N GLU A 71 17.94 0.01 4.40
CA GLU A 71 18.34 -1.33 4.85
C GLU A 71 18.78 -1.41 6.31
N SER A 72 19.03 -0.28 6.97
CA SER A 72 19.33 -0.23 8.40
C SER A 72 18.10 -0.45 9.27
N GLN A 73 16.90 -0.27 8.74
CA GLN A 73 15.64 -0.46 9.42
C GLN A 73 15.23 -1.93 9.50
N ASN A 74 14.43 -2.26 10.49
CA ASN A 74 13.89 -3.61 10.65
C ASN A 74 13.10 -4.05 9.40
N ILE A 75 13.36 -5.24 8.89
CA ILE A 75 12.73 -5.74 7.66
C ILE A 75 11.20 -5.79 7.77
N ASN A 76 10.64 -6.14 8.93
CA ASN A 76 9.19 -6.16 9.12
C ASN A 76 8.59 -4.76 8.98
N ASP A 77 9.23 -3.74 9.56
CA ASP A 77 8.75 -2.36 9.49
C ASP A 77 8.85 -1.82 8.05
N ARG A 78 9.92 -2.16 7.34
CA ARG A 78 10.09 -1.84 5.91
C ARG A 78 8.98 -2.47 5.06
N VAL A 79 8.69 -3.75 5.26
CA VAL A 79 7.61 -4.45 4.56
C VAL A 79 6.25 -3.83 4.89
N ARG A 80 5.99 -3.50 6.16
CA ARG A 80 4.76 -2.84 6.59
C ARG A 80 4.58 -1.47 5.92
N SER A 81 5.64 -0.67 5.87
CA SER A 81 5.64 0.63 5.17
C SER A 81 5.35 0.47 3.68
N TYR A 82 6.01 -0.48 3.02
CA TYR A 82 5.78 -0.78 1.61
C TYR A 82 4.33 -1.18 1.32
N LEU A 83 3.77 -2.09 2.15
CA LEU A 83 2.41 -2.60 1.98
C LEU A 83 1.36 -1.51 2.25
N ASP A 84 1.57 -0.62 3.24
CA ASP A 84 0.67 0.50 3.50
C ASP A 84 0.56 1.45 2.32
N VAL A 85 1.71 1.82 1.74
CA VAL A 85 1.76 2.79 0.63
C VAL A 85 1.18 2.20 -0.66
N ASN A 86 1.55 0.95 -0.99
CA ASN A 86 1.22 0.37 -2.29
C ASN A 86 -0.09 -0.44 -2.31
N CYS A 87 -0.53 -0.95 -1.17
CA CYS A 87 -1.63 -1.92 -1.10
C CYS A 87 -2.75 -1.49 -0.14
N GLY A 88 -2.39 -0.78 0.95
CA GLY A 88 -3.30 -0.44 2.05
C GLY A 88 -4.50 0.42 1.63
N HIS A 89 -4.42 1.19 0.56
CA HIS A 89 -5.54 1.99 0.07
C HIS A 89 -6.70 1.13 -0.46
N CYS A 90 -6.41 -0.02 -1.08
CA CYS A 90 -7.44 -1.00 -1.48
C CYS A 90 -7.69 -2.04 -0.38
N HIS A 91 -6.60 -2.56 0.22
CA HIS A 91 -6.64 -3.59 1.25
C HIS A 91 -6.78 -2.98 2.65
N SER A 92 -7.95 -2.44 2.93
CA SER A 92 -8.35 -1.85 4.22
C SER A 92 -9.84 -2.07 4.45
N PRO A 93 -10.37 -1.84 5.67
CA PRO A 93 -11.80 -2.02 5.95
C PRO A 93 -12.74 -1.17 5.08
N THR A 94 -12.28 -0.03 4.58
CA THR A 94 -13.05 0.91 3.75
C THR A 94 -12.62 0.89 2.28
N GLY A 95 -11.55 0.19 1.95
CA GLY A 95 -11.04 0.09 0.58
C GLY A 95 -11.82 -0.91 -0.28
N ASN A 96 -11.58 -0.87 -1.57
CA ASN A 96 -12.31 -1.68 -2.54
C ASN A 96 -12.13 -3.21 -2.35
N ALA A 97 -11.00 -3.62 -1.75
CA ALA A 97 -10.72 -5.02 -1.43
C ALA A 97 -11.12 -5.41 0.02
N ASN A 98 -12.01 -4.65 0.67
CA ASN A 98 -12.43 -4.88 2.06
C ASN A 98 -13.00 -6.28 2.31
N SER A 99 -13.75 -6.83 1.36
CA SER A 99 -14.36 -8.16 1.45
C SER A 99 -13.35 -9.32 1.54
N THR A 100 -12.09 -9.08 1.16
CA THR A 100 -11.03 -10.08 1.26
C THR A 100 -10.62 -10.36 2.70
N GLY A 101 -10.86 -9.40 3.61
CA GLY A 101 -10.37 -9.42 4.99
C GLY A 101 -8.84 -9.44 5.08
N LEU A 102 -8.13 -9.10 4.00
CA LEU A 102 -6.70 -8.83 3.98
C LEU A 102 -6.52 -7.33 4.10
N TYR A 103 -5.96 -6.86 5.21
CA TYR A 103 -5.79 -5.45 5.51
C TYR A 103 -4.32 -5.13 5.70
N LEU A 104 -3.79 -4.27 4.85
CA LEU A 104 -2.36 -4.02 4.72
C LEU A 104 -1.96 -2.58 5.10
N HIS A 105 -2.90 -1.82 5.68
CA HIS A 105 -2.62 -0.50 6.24
C HIS A 105 -1.73 -0.60 7.48
N LEU A 106 -0.97 0.44 7.76
CA LEU A 106 0.07 0.45 8.78
C LEU A 106 -0.44 0.10 10.19
N ASP A 107 -1.66 0.54 10.51
CA ASP A 107 -2.26 0.41 11.83
C ASP A 107 -2.89 -0.98 12.09
N GLU A 108 -2.93 -1.88 11.09
CA GLU A 108 -3.43 -3.23 11.30
C GLU A 108 -2.42 -4.07 12.09
N THR A 109 -2.87 -4.73 13.14
CA THR A 109 -2.02 -5.52 14.05
C THR A 109 -2.41 -6.99 14.14
N ARG A 110 -3.57 -7.36 13.59
CA ARG A 110 -4.08 -8.75 13.67
C ARG A 110 -3.45 -9.60 12.58
N ASP A 111 -2.74 -10.64 12.98
CA ASP A 111 -2.03 -11.55 12.08
C ASP A 111 -2.89 -12.07 10.94
N ILE A 112 -4.12 -12.47 11.24
CA ILE A 112 -5.04 -12.99 10.22
C ILE A 112 -5.41 -11.95 9.17
N HIS A 113 -5.57 -10.68 9.56
CA HIS A 113 -5.86 -9.60 8.64
C HIS A 113 -4.61 -9.16 7.86
N LEU A 114 -3.43 -9.29 8.46
CA LEU A 114 -2.16 -9.11 7.76
C LEU A 114 -1.88 -10.24 6.75
N GLY A 115 -2.66 -11.31 6.78
CA GLY A 115 -2.57 -12.40 5.82
C GLY A 115 -1.82 -13.63 6.29
N LEU A 116 -1.29 -13.64 7.54
CA LEU A 116 -0.52 -14.77 8.07
C LEU A 116 -1.42 -16.00 8.19
N TYR A 117 -1.06 -17.06 7.46
CA TYR A 117 -1.84 -18.30 7.36
C TYR A 117 -3.33 -18.10 7.00
N LYS A 118 -3.66 -16.94 6.46
CA LYS A 118 -5.01 -16.62 6.00
C LYS A 118 -5.32 -17.32 4.68
N LYS A 119 -6.38 -18.10 4.67
CA LYS A 119 -6.93 -18.62 3.41
C LYS A 119 -7.59 -17.47 2.63
N PRO A 120 -7.36 -17.39 1.32
CA PRO A 120 -8.02 -16.37 0.50
C PRO A 120 -9.54 -16.63 0.44
N VAL A 121 -10.31 -15.56 0.32
CA VAL A 121 -11.78 -15.66 0.22
C VAL A 121 -12.20 -16.02 -1.20
N ALA A 122 -11.63 -15.35 -2.21
CA ALA A 122 -12.03 -15.53 -3.60
C ALA A 122 -10.88 -15.10 -4.54
N THR A 123 -9.83 -15.89 -4.64
CA THR A 123 -8.68 -15.58 -5.52
C THR A 123 -8.74 -16.32 -6.86
N GLY A 124 -9.58 -17.35 -6.98
CA GLY A 124 -9.63 -18.18 -8.18
C GLY A 124 -8.23 -18.65 -8.61
N ARG A 125 -7.90 -18.50 -9.89
CA ARG A 125 -6.57 -18.84 -10.42
C ARG A 125 -5.45 -17.96 -9.87
N GLY A 126 -5.77 -16.80 -9.31
CA GLY A 126 -4.81 -15.90 -8.67
C GLY A 126 -4.12 -16.49 -7.44
N SER A 127 -4.63 -17.62 -6.92
CA SER A 127 -3.94 -18.35 -5.85
C SER A 127 -2.67 -19.08 -6.33
N GLY A 128 -2.52 -19.36 -7.62
CA GLY A 128 -1.43 -20.19 -8.14
C GLY A 128 -1.39 -21.60 -7.56
N GLY A 129 -2.52 -22.10 -7.00
CA GLY A 129 -2.58 -23.38 -6.28
C GLY A 129 -2.06 -23.29 -4.83
N LEU A 130 -1.63 -22.11 -4.38
CA LEU A 130 -1.15 -21.87 -3.03
C LEU A 130 -2.31 -21.76 -2.04
N LYS A 131 -2.03 -22.01 -0.75
CA LYS A 131 -3.08 -22.19 0.26
C LYS A 131 -3.32 -20.95 1.13
N TYR A 132 -2.28 -20.15 1.37
CA TYR A 132 -2.34 -19.04 2.32
C TYR A 132 -1.85 -17.74 1.70
N SER A 133 -2.40 -16.62 2.18
CA SER A 133 -1.99 -15.28 1.73
C SER A 133 -0.51 -15.02 2.02
N ILE A 134 -0.06 -15.31 3.24
CA ILE A 134 1.35 -15.24 3.66
C ILE A 134 1.68 -16.49 4.49
N VAL A 135 2.80 -17.12 4.17
CA VAL A 135 3.43 -18.16 4.98
C VAL A 135 4.77 -17.61 5.47
N PRO A 136 4.91 -17.27 6.76
CA PRO A 136 6.14 -16.72 7.31
C PRO A 136 7.36 -17.58 7.00
N GLY A 137 8.44 -16.95 6.51
CA GLY A 137 9.67 -17.63 6.11
C GLY A 137 9.60 -18.45 4.82
N LYS A 138 8.45 -18.44 4.12
CA LYS A 138 8.23 -19.21 2.90
C LYS A 138 7.58 -18.34 1.81
N PRO A 139 8.36 -17.48 1.16
CA PRO A 139 7.83 -16.58 0.15
C PRO A 139 7.19 -17.32 -1.03
N ASP A 140 7.78 -18.44 -1.47
CA ASP A 140 7.26 -19.24 -2.59
C ASP A 140 5.94 -19.98 -2.30
N GLU A 141 5.57 -20.11 -1.01
CA GLU A 141 4.29 -20.67 -0.58
C GLU A 141 3.24 -19.56 -0.33
N SER A 142 3.57 -18.30 -0.57
CA SER A 142 2.75 -17.12 -0.23
C SER A 142 2.05 -16.55 -1.45
N ILE A 143 0.70 -16.52 -1.42
CA ILE A 143 -0.13 -15.98 -2.51
C ILE A 143 0.20 -14.50 -2.76
N LEU A 144 0.47 -13.73 -1.71
CA LEU A 144 0.81 -12.31 -1.82
C LEU A 144 1.98 -12.12 -2.78
N LEU A 145 3.11 -12.79 -2.53
CA LEU A 145 4.28 -12.67 -3.40
C LEU A 145 4.02 -13.21 -4.81
N HIS A 146 3.36 -14.38 -4.91
CA HIS A 146 2.97 -14.95 -6.21
C HIS A 146 2.22 -13.92 -7.08
N ARG A 147 1.27 -13.20 -6.49
CA ARG A 147 0.50 -12.17 -7.21
C ARG A 147 1.33 -10.92 -7.50
N MET A 148 2.22 -10.52 -6.59
CA MET A 148 3.07 -9.34 -6.77
C MET A 148 4.08 -9.51 -7.91
N ILE A 149 4.63 -10.69 -8.11
CA ILE A 149 5.62 -10.94 -9.17
C ILE A 149 4.96 -11.36 -10.51
N SER A 150 3.68 -11.72 -10.51
CA SER A 150 2.98 -12.13 -11.74
C SER A 150 2.74 -10.94 -12.66
N LEU A 151 2.83 -11.16 -13.97
CA LEU A 151 2.42 -10.23 -15.02
C LEU A 151 1.14 -10.67 -15.74
N ASP A 152 0.56 -11.82 -15.36
CA ASP A 152 -0.73 -12.27 -15.89
C ASP A 152 -1.84 -11.35 -15.35
N PRO A 153 -2.61 -10.65 -16.20
CA PRO A 153 -3.68 -9.75 -15.76
C PRO A 153 -4.75 -10.40 -14.88
N GLY A 154 -4.92 -11.72 -14.95
CA GLY A 154 -5.88 -12.44 -14.09
C GLY A 154 -5.28 -12.95 -12.78
N VAL A 155 -4.01 -12.69 -12.53
CA VAL A 155 -3.27 -13.15 -11.34
C VAL A 155 -2.62 -12.00 -10.61
N MET A 156 -2.02 -11.04 -11.35
CA MET A 156 -1.20 -9.96 -10.78
C MET A 156 -1.96 -9.08 -9.78
N MET A 157 -1.21 -8.49 -8.85
CA MET A 157 -1.64 -7.36 -8.01
C MET A 157 -0.63 -6.22 -8.14
N PRO A 158 -1.10 -4.96 -8.29
CA PRO A 158 -2.49 -4.55 -8.54
C PRO A 158 -3.05 -5.10 -9.87
N GLU A 159 -4.39 -5.23 -9.95
CA GLU A 159 -5.08 -5.88 -11.08
C GLU A 159 -5.00 -5.08 -12.38
N SER A 160 -4.77 -3.77 -12.31
CA SER A 160 -4.70 -2.91 -13.48
C SER A 160 -3.53 -1.92 -13.42
N GLY A 161 -3.14 -1.42 -14.59
CA GLY A 161 -2.15 -0.35 -14.71
C GLY A 161 -0.68 -0.77 -14.60
N ARG A 162 -0.38 -2.03 -14.34
CA ARG A 162 1.00 -2.51 -14.16
C ARG A 162 1.55 -3.19 -15.42
N ALA A 163 2.75 -2.82 -15.80
CA ALA A 163 3.48 -3.42 -16.94
C ALA A 163 4.69 -4.26 -16.48
N LEU A 164 5.17 -4.08 -15.25
CA LEU A 164 6.32 -4.77 -14.68
C LEU A 164 5.95 -5.35 -13.29
N SER A 165 6.66 -6.38 -12.86
CA SER A 165 6.56 -6.88 -11.48
C SER A 165 7.06 -5.85 -10.47
N HIS A 166 6.56 -5.94 -9.26
CA HIS A 166 7.04 -5.13 -8.13
C HIS A 166 8.48 -5.49 -7.75
#